data_4b1c4998b5472024d864f0126d9ad642
#
_entry.id   4b1c4998b5472024d864f0126d9ad642
#
_cell.length_a   1.000
_cell.length_b   1.000
_cell.length_c   1.000
_cell.angle_alpha   90.00
_cell.angle_beta   90.00
_cell.angle_gamma   90.00
#
_symmetry.space_group_name_H-M   'P 1'
#
loop_
_entity.id
_entity.type
_entity.pdbx_description
1 polymer ?
#
loop_
_entity_poly.entity_id
_entity_poly.type
_entity_poly.pdbx_seq_one_letter_code
_entity_poly.pdbx_strand_id
1 'polypeptide(L)'
;MRLHSFRPWKPTLAAGAWAVLTAGVGGALTTIGPWYHDLAKPVGQPPDWAFGPAWTLIFTLTAIAGVWAWRDSETAQQRRRIIVAFILNGVLNAAWLSVAWMMWVVAPYSRRAMLMLIPYLLWVGYASHLNCGVVRLNGPFGG
;
A
#
# COMPACT_ATOMS: atom_id res chain seq x y z
N MET A 1 -37.62 10.54 4.82
CA MET A 1 -36.56 9.82 4.09
C MET A 1 -35.64 10.87 3.49
N ARG A 2 -34.56 11.25 4.18
CA ARG A 2 -33.59 12.25 3.67
C ARG A 2 -32.61 11.52 2.79
N LEU A 3 -32.74 11.68 1.48
CA LEU A 3 -31.72 11.34 0.52
C LEU A 3 -30.52 12.29 0.77
N HIS A 4 -29.58 11.86 1.63
CA HIS A 4 -28.28 12.51 1.67
C HIS A 4 -27.71 12.42 0.25
N SER A 5 -27.58 13.55 -0.41
CA SER A 5 -26.92 13.68 -1.70
C SER A 5 -25.50 13.14 -1.56
N PHE A 6 -25.33 11.89 -1.91
CA PHE A 6 -24.03 11.22 -1.92
C PHE A 6 -23.20 11.92 -3.02
N ARG A 7 -22.32 12.85 -2.62
CA ARG A 7 -21.37 13.44 -3.57
C ARG A 7 -20.31 12.37 -3.87
N PRO A 8 -20.41 11.67 -5.01
CA PRO A 8 -19.60 10.47 -5.30
C PRO A 8 -18.09 10.77 -5.46
N TRP A 9 -17.73 12.04 -5.65
CA TRP A 9 -16.36 12.49 -5.85
C TRP A 9 -15.53 12.58 -4.56
N LYS A 10 -16.15 12.79 -3.39
CA LYS A 10 -15.43 12.95 -2.11
C LYS A 10 -14.57 11.74 -1.74
N PRO A 11 -15.07 10.49 -1.76
CA PRO A 11 -14.23 9.33 -1.47
C PRO A 11 -13.13 9.13 -2.53
N THR A 12 -13.39 9.49 -3.79
CA THR A 12 -12.38 9.40 -4.86
C THR A 12 -11.25 10.39 -4.63
N LEU A 13 -11.56 11.65 -4.27
CA LEU A 13 -10.53 12.65 -3.93
C LEU A 13 -9.74 12.25 -2.68
N ALA A 14 -10.41 11.75 -1.64
CA ALA A 14 -9.74 11.30 -0.42
C ALA A 14 -8.78 10.13 -0.68
N ALA A 15 -9.20 9.15 -1.49
CA ALA A 15 -8.36 8.03 -1.87
C ALA A 15 -7.17 8.46 -2.75
N GLY A 16 -7.38 9.38 -3.70
CA GLY A 16 -6.32 9.96 -4.52
C GLY A 16 -5.32 10.75 -3.68
N ALA A 17 -5.79 11.60 -2.78
CA ALA A 17 -4.93 12.37 -1.88
C ALA A 17 -4.11 11.44 -0.97
N TRP A 18 -4.73 10.39 -0.42
CA TRP A 18 -4.03 9.37 0.36
C TRP A 18 -2.91 8.70 -0.45
N ALA A 19 -3.19 8.29 -1.69
CA ALA A 19 -2.21 7.63 -2.55
C ALA A 19 -1.02 8.56 -2.86
N VAL A 20 -1.29 9.82 -3.22
CA VAL A 20 -0.25 10.82 -3.52
C VAL A 20 0.59 11.14 -2.28
N LEU A 21 -0.03 11.32 -1.11
CA LEU A 21 0.68 11.59 0.13
C LEU A 21 1.55 10.40 0.54
N THR A 22 1.03 9.18 0.48
CA THR A 22 1.79 7.97 0.83
C THR A 22 2.97 7.77 -0.12
N ALA A 23 2.76 7.95 -1.43
CA ALA A 23 3.82 7.86 -2.42
C ALA A 23 4.87 8.97 -2.23
N GLY A 24 4.44 10.21 -1.99
CA GLY A 24 5.32 11.37 -1.81
C GLY A 24 6.18 11.24 -0.55
N VAL A 25 5.58 10.88 0.59
CA VAL A 25 6.30 10.67 1.85
C VAL A 25 7.24 9.47 1.72
N GLY A 26 6.79 8.35 1.15
CA GLY A 26 7.62 7.17 0.91
C GLY A 26 8.82 7.49 0.03
N GLY A 27 8.61 8.21 -1.08
CA GLY A 27 9.69 8.65 -1.96
C GLY A 27 10.68 9.60 -1.29
N ALA A 28 10.19 10.56 -0.51
CA ALA A 28 11.03 11.53 0.21
C ALA A 28 11.89 10.87 1.31
N LEU A 29 11.38 9.81 1.94
CA LEU A 29 12.10 9.05 2.97
C LEU A 29 13.05 7.99 2.40
N THR A 30 12.97 7.72 1.09
CA THR A 30 13.82 6.72 0.43
C THR A 30 15.01 7.41 -0.21
N THR A 31 16.19 7.24 0.40
CA THR A 31 17.45 7.75 -0.16
C THR A 31 18.19 6.62 -0.87
N ILE A 32 18.18 6.66 -2.20
CA ILE A 32 18.98 5.77 -3.04
C ILE A 32 20.26 6.52 -3.35
N GLY A 33 21.33 6.25 -2.59
CA GLY A 33 22.64 6.88 -2.74
C GLY A 33 23.74 5.88 -3.12
N PRO A 34 25.01 6.30 -3.17
CA PRO A 34 26.13 5.42 -3.49
C PRO A 34 26.14 4.14 -2.65
N TRP A 35 25.86 4.25 -1.35
CA TRP A 35 25.78 3.13 -0.42
C TRP A 35 24.83 2.01 -0.89
N TYR A 36 23.70 2.38 -1.54
CA TYR A 36 22.73 1.42 -2.04
C TYR A 36 23.24 0.66 -3.26
N HIS A 37 24.01 1.34 -4.12
CA HIS A 37 24.58 0.74 -5.31
C HIS A 37 25.74 -0.20 -5.00
N ASP A 38 26.44 0.03 -3.88
CA ASP A 38 27.54 -0.80 -3.39
C ASP A 38 27.06 -2.08 -2.68
N LEU A 39 25.77 -2.17 -2.32
CA LEU A 39 25.24 -3.38 -1.70
C LEU A 39 25.23 -4.57 -2.66
N ALA A 40 25.64 -5.73 -2.16
CA ALA A 40 25.41 -7.00 -2.84
C ALA A 40 23.92 -7.27 -2.91
N LYS A 41 23.38 -7.41 -4.13
CA LYS A 41 21.95 -7.57 -4.38
C LYS A 41 21.61 -9.04 -4.62
N PRO A 42 20.51 -9.56 -4.03
CA PRO A 42 20.11 -10.94 -4.24
C PRO A 42 19.69 -11.19 -5.69
N VAL A 43 19.81 -12.44 -6.13
CA VAL A 43 19.32 -12.87 -7.43
C VAL A 43 17.82 -12.63 -7.52
N GLY A 44 17.39 -12.02 -8.63
CA GLY A 44 15.97 -11.70 -8.86
C GLY A 44 15.57 -10.28 -8.42
N GLN A 45 16.48 -9.46 -7.86
CA GLN A 45 16.14 -8.07 -7.56
C GLN A 45 15.76 -7.32 -8.85
N PRO A 46 14.58 -6.67 -8.90
CA PRO A 46 14.19 -5.87 -10.04
C PRO A 46 15.17 -4.71 -10.25
N PRO A 47 15.35 -4.26 -11.47
CA PRO A 47 16.11 -3.03 -11.73
C PRO A 47 15.44 -1.82 -11.07
N ASP A 48 16.22 -0.84 -10.66
CA ASP A 48 15.75 0.31 -9.86
C ASP A 48 14.59 1.07 -10.51
N TRP A 49 14.57 1.16 -11.85
CA TRP A 49 13.47 1.79 -12.58
C TRP A 49 12.11 1.08 -12.41
N ALA A 50 12.10 -0.22 -12.10
CA ALA A 50 10.86 -0.99 -11.97
C ALA A 50 10.06 -0.63 -10.71
N PHE A 51 10.71 -0.08 -9.68
CA PHE A 51 10.04 0.28 -8.43
C PHE A 51 9.01 1.40 -8.64
N GLY A 52 9.31 2.43 -9.43
CA GLY A 52 8.38 3.52 -9.72
C GLY A 52 7.06 3.05 -10.31
N PRO A 53 7.04 2.36 -11.46
CA PRO A 53 5.83 1.80 -12.04
C PRO A 53 5.09 0.83 -11.12
N ALA A 54 5.80 -0.04 -10.39
CA ALA A 54 5.20 -1.00 -9.47
C ALA A 54 4.45 -0.29 -8.34
N TRP A 55 5.05 0.68 -7.68
CA TRP A 55 4.40 1.46 -6.63
C TRP A 55 3.25 2.31 -7.16
N THR A 56 3.37 2.88 -8.35
CA THR A 56 2.28 3.62 -9.00
C THR A 56 1.06 2.72 -9.22
N LEU A 57 1.27 1.52 -9.74
CA LEU A 57 0.20 0.53 -9.91
C LEU A 57 -0.44 0.16 -8.57
N ILE A 58 0.38 -0.16 -7.55
CA ILE A 58 -0.07 -0.56 -6.23
C ILE A 58 -0.93 0.54 -5.59
N PHE A 59 -0.46 1.79 -5.55
CA PHE A 59 -1.22 2.88 -4.94
C PHE A 59 -2.50 3.19 -5.73
N THR A 60 -2.49 3.07 -7.05
CA THR A 60 -3.69 3.22 -7.87
C THR A 60 -4.73 2.15 -7.54
N LEU A 61 -4.34 0.88 -7.49
CA LEU A 61 -5.24 -0.22 -7.14
C LEU A 61 -5.76 -0.10 -5.70
N THR A 62 -4.91 0.33 -4.78
CA THR A 62 -5.28 0.58 -3.38
C THR A 62 -6.31 1.71 -3.26
N ALA A 63 -6.12 2.81 -3.99
CA ALA A 63 -7.08 3.91 -4.04
C ALA A 63 -8.44 3.46 -4.61
N ILE A 64 -8.44 2.68 -5.69
CA ILE A 64 -9.65 2.09 -6.27
C ILE A 64 -10.34 1.17 -5.26
N ALA A 65 -9.58 0.31 -4.58
CA ALA A 65 -10.10 -0.57 -3.53
C ALA A 65 -10.77 0.22 -2.41
N GLY A 66 -10.16 1.32 -1.96
CA GLY A 66 -10.72 2.21 -0.95
C GLY A 66 -12.05 2.83 -1.38
N VAL A 67 -12.14 3.30 -2.62
CA VAL A 67 -13.39 3.86 -3.19
C VAL A 67 -14.49 2.80 -3.26
N TRP A 68 -14.16 1.59 -3.71
CA TRP A 68 -15.15 0.50 -3.80
C TRP A 68 -15.60 0.04 -2.41
N ALA A 69 -14.67 -0.19 -1.49
CA ALA A 69 -15.00 -0.54 -0.11
C ALA A 69 -15.92 0.50 0.54
N TRP A 70 -15.62 1.79 0.33
CA TRP A 70 -16.45 2.89 0.83
C TRP A 70 -17.85 2.90 0.23
N ARG A 71 -17.98 2.67 -1.07
CA ARG A 71 -19.27 2.65 -1.77
C ARG A 71 -20.11 1.44 -1.37
N ASP A 72 -19.47 0.29 -1.17
CA ASP A 72 -20.12 -0.98 -0.82
C ASP A 72 -20.44 -1.05 0.70
N SER A 73 -19.96 -0.07 1.51
CA SER A 73 -20.26 0.00 2.94
C SER A 73 -21.59 0.71 3.22
N GLU A 74 -22.41 0.12 4.11
CA GLU A 74 -23.75 0.60 4.42
C GLU A 74 -23.80 1.54 5.63
N THR A 75 -22.95 1.28 6.65
CA THR A 75 -22.98 1.98 7.94
C THR A 75 -21.78 2.90 8.14
N ALA A 76 -21.97 3.94 8.98
CA ALA A 76 -20.89 4.86 9.37
C ALA A 76 -19.76 4.12 10.09
N GLN A 77 -20.06 3.08 10.86
CA GLN A 77 -19.05 2.27 11.56
C GLN A 77 -18.19 1.47 10.59
N GLN A 78 -18.77 0.89 9.54
CA GLN A 78 -18.03 0.20 8.49
C GLN A 78 -17.08 1.16 7.78
N ARG A 79 -17.56 2.35 7.39
CA ARG A 79 -16.75 3.41 6.78
C ARG A 79 -15.59 3.84 7.66
N ARG A 80 -15.83 4.01 8.97
CA ARG A 80 -14.77 4.34 9.93
C ARG A 80 -13.69 3.26 9.98
N ARG A 81 -14.06 1.98 10.00
CA ARG A 81 -13.10 0.86 9.97
C ARG A 81 -12.26 0.87 8.71
N ILE A 82 -12.86 1.13 7.54
CA ILE A 82 -12.15 1.25 6.27
C ILE A 82 -11.14 2.40 6.35
N ILE A 83 -11.55 3.61 6.77
CA ILE A 83 -10.64 4.75 6.90
C ILE A 83 -9.46 4.41 7.81
N VAL A 84 -9.73 3.85 9.00
CA VAL A 84 -8.67 3.48 9.94
C VAL A 84 -7.71 2.48 9.32
N ALA A 85 -8.22 1.46 8.62
CA ALA A 85 -7.38 0.46 7.95
C ALA A 85 -6.44 1.09 6.90
N PHE A 86 -6.95 2.00 6.08
CA PHE A 86 -6.16 2.67 5.04
C PHE A 86 -5.15 3.67 5.63
N ILE A 87 -5.51 4.41 6.69
CA ILE A 87 -4.57 5.30 7.38
C ILE A 87 -3.44 4.48 8.02
N LEU A 88 -3.76 3.44 8.77
CA LEU A 88 -2.76 2.59 9.40
C LEU A 88 -1.86 1.90 8.38
N ASN A 89 -2.43 1.44 7.25
CA ASN A 89 -1.64 0.90 6.17
C ASN A 89 -0.68 1.95 5.58
N GLY A 90 -1.11 3.19 5.39
CA GLY A 90 -0.24 4.27 4.93
C GLY A 90 0.92 4.56 5.89
N VAL A 91 0.67 4.53 7.20
CA VAL A 91 1.70 4.70 8.25
C VAL A 91 2.63 3.49 8.31
N LEU A 92 2.08 2.29 8.18
CA LEU A 92 2.81 1.01 8.28
C LEU A 92 3.19 0.44 6.91
N ASN A 93 3.36 1.27 5.91
CA ASN A 93 3.51 0.85 4.50
C ASN A 93 4.55 -0.27 4.27
N ALA A 94 5.60 -0.32 5.10
CA ALA A 94 6.64 -1.35 5.01
C ALA A 94 6.25 -2.69 5.66
N ALA A 95 5.14 -2.77 6.41
CA ALA A 95 4.73 -3.99 7.11
C ALA A 95 3.64 -4.72 6.32
N TRP A 96 3.99 -5.83 5.67
CA TRP A 96 3.05 -6.65 4.87
C TRP A 96 1.82 -7.12 5.66
N LEU A 97 1.94 -7.29 6.98
CA LEU A 97 0.82 -7.60 7.86
C LEU A 97 -0.27 -6.52 7.84
N SER A 98 0.09 -5.26 7.61
CA SER A 98 -0.89 -4.16 7.49
C SER A 98 -1.77 -4.31 6.25
N VAL A 99 -1.21 -4.83 5.16
CA VAL A 99 -1.95 -5.11 3.91
C VAL A 99 -2.91 -6.28 4.11
N ALA A 100 -2.44 -7.37 4.72
CA ALA A 100 -3.28 -8.53 5.03
C ALA A 100 -4.44 -8.15 5.96
N TRP A 101 -4.17 -7.34 6.98
CA TRP A 101 -5.21 -6.83 7.86
C TRP A 101 -6.20 -5.91 7.13
N MET A 102 -5.73 -5.03 6.26
CA MET A 102 -6.59 -4.17 5.44
C MET A 102 -7.49 -5.00 4.52
N MET A 103 -6.96 -6.07 3.90
CA MET A 103 -7.75 -7.01 3.10
C MET A 103 -8.83 -7.68 3.94
N TRP A 104 -8.50 -8.13 5.15
CA TRP A 104 -9.46 -8.73 6.08
C TRP A 104 -10.57 -7.76 6.48
N VAL A 105 -10.25 -6.49 6.75
CA VAL A 105 -11.23 -5.44 7.07
C VAL A 105 -12.17 -5.16 5.90
N VAL A 106 -11.65 -5.17 4.66
CA VAL A 106 -12.40 -4.81 3.45
C VAL A 106 -13.25 -5.97 2.92
N ALA A 107 -12.78 -7.22 3.08
CA ALA A 107 -13.41 -8.41 2.52
C ALA A 107 -14.91 -8.57 2.82
N PRO A 108 -15.42 -8.32 4.04
CA PRO A 108 -16.84 -8.45 4.34
C PRO A 108 -17.72 -7.43 3.62
N TYR A 109 -17.16 -6.31 3.15
CA TYR A 109 -17.90 -5.22 2.53
C TYR A 109 -17.82 -5.27 1.01
N SER A 110 -16.63 -5.57 0.48
CA SER A 110 -16.38 -5.59 -0.95
C SER A 110 -15.31 -6.60 -1.35
N ARG A 111 -15.75 -7.76 -1.86
CA ARG A 111 -14.82 -8.76 -2.39
C ARG A 111 -13.97 -8.22 -3.54
N ARG A 112 -14.53 -7.33 -4.37
CA ARG A 112 -13.81 -6.68 -5.47
C ARG A 112 -12.67 -5.82 -4.95
N ALA A 113 -12.94 -5.02 -3.91
CA ALA A 113 -11.95 -4.17 -3.27
C ALA A 113 -10.81 -5.02 -2.65
N MET A 114 -11.15 -6.11 -1.96
CA MET A 114 -10.16 -7.05 -1.42
C MET A 114 -9.25 -7.62 -2.52
N LEU A 115 -9.83 -8.05 -3.65
CA LEU A 115 -9.06 -8.63 -4.76
C LEU A 115 -8.08 -7.62 -5.38
N MET A 116 -8.42 -6.32 -5.41
CA MET A 116 -7.53 -5.26 -5.89
C MET A 116 -6.28 -5.06 -5.01
N LEU A 117 -6.30 -5.54 -3.76
CA LEU A 117 -5.16 -5.45 -2.84
C LEU A 117 -4.19 -6.64 -2.95
N ILE A 118 -4.55 -7.70 -3.70
CA ILE A 118 -3.67 -8.86 -3.89
C ILE A 118 -2.30 -8.47 -4.48
N PRO A 119 -2.19 -7.67 -5.56
CA PRO A 119 -0.90 -7.27 -6.10
C PRO A 119 -0.04 -6.53 -5.07
N TYR A 120 -0.65 -5.74 -4.20
CA TYR A 120 0.05 -5.06 -3.11
C TYR A 120 0.63 -6.05 -2.10
N LEU A 121 -0.17 -7.03 -1.64
CA LEU A 121 0.29 -8.05 -0.71
C LEU A 121 1.46 -8.86 -1.28
N LEU A 122 1.36 -9.27 -2.55
CA LEU A 122 2.41 -10.01 -3.24
C LEU A 122 3.69 -9.19 -3.37
N TRP A 123 3.57 -7.90 -3.74
CA TRP A 123 4.71 -7.01 -3.88
C TRP A 123 5.45 -6.80 -2.56
N VAL A 124 4.74 -6.52 -1.47
CA VAL A 124 5.35 -6.30 -0.16
C VAL A 124 5.99 -7.58 0.39
N GLY A 125 5.35 -8.73 0.18
CA GLY A 125 5.93 -10.03 0.52
C GLY A 125 7.24 -10.29 -0.25
N TYR A 126 7.24 -10.02 -1.55
CA TYR A 126 8.43 -10.12 -2.38
C TYR A 126 9.54 -9.14 -1.96
N ALA A 127 9.20 -7.88 -1.70
CA ALA A 127 10.14 -6.88 -1.21
C ALA A 127 10.76 -7.29 0.14
N SER A 128 9.97 -7.90 1.02
CA SER A 128 10.47 -8.42 2.31
C SER A 128 11.46 -9.57 2.11
N HIS A 129 11.19 -10.46 1.16
CA HIS A 129 12.11 -11.54 0.78
C HIS A 129 13.45 -10.98 0.24
N LEU A 130 13.38 -9.99 -0.66
CA LEU A 130 14.58 -9.33 -1.20
C LEU A 130 15.38 -8.64 -0.09
N ASN A 131 14.71 -7.92 0.81
CA ASN A 131 15.36 -7.25 1.93
C ASN A 131 16.08 -8.24 2.85
N CYS A 132 15.47 -9.38 3.13
CA CYS A 132 16.12 -10.47 3.86
C CYS A 132 17.38 -10.98 3.13
N GLY A 133 17.33 -11.08 1.80
CA GLY A 133 18.49 -11.44 0.97
C GLY A 133 19.63 -10.40 1.07
N VAL A 134 19.30 -9.12 0.97
CA VAL A 134 20.28 -8.02 1.12
C VAL A 134 20.95 -8.08 2.50
N VAL A 135 20.16 -8.25 3.57
CA VAL A 135 20.70 -8.35 4.94
C VAL A 135 21.66 -9.54 5.07
N ARG A 136 21.32 -10.69 4.50
CA ARG A 136 22.19 -11.89 4.54
C ARG A 136 23.49 -11.72 3.77
N LEU A 137 23.46 -11.00 2.64
CA LEU A 137 24.63 -10.83 1.78
C LEU A 137 25.58 -9.74 2.29
N ASN A 138 25.08 -8.75 3.03
CA ASN A 138 25.84 -7.56 3.44
C ASN A 138 25.97 -7.42 4.98
N GLY A 139 25.36 -8.31 5.76
CA GLY A 139 25.45 -8.26 7.23
C GLY A 139 26.80 -8.69 7.78
N PRO A 140 27.10 -8.30 9.05
CA PRO A 140 26.26 -7.54 9.96
C PRO A 140 26.32 -6.04 9.73
N PHE A 141 25.15 -5.40 9.71
CA PHE A 141 25.06 -3.94 9.67
C PHE A 141 25.30 -3.39 11.08
N GLY A 142 26.26 -2.49 11.26
CA GLY A 142 26.49 -1.80 12.54
C GLY A 142 27.61 -2.38 13.40
N GLY A 143 28.65 -2.96 12.78
CA GLY A 143 29.94 -3.23 13.43
C GLY A 143 30.76 -1.95 13.53
#